data_e4bbf75c4d4dfca75efce5482dcb42ea
#
_entry.id   e4bbf75c4d4dfca75efce5482dcb42ea
#
_cell.length_a   1.000
_cell.length_b   1.000
_cell.length_c   1.000
_cell.angle_alpha   90.00
_cell.angle_beta   90.00
_cell.angle_gamma   90.00
#
_symmetry.space_group_name_H-M   'P 1'
#
loop_
_entity.id
_entity.type
_entity.pdbx_description
1 polymer ?
#
loop_
_entity_poly.entity_id
_entity_poly.type
_entity_poly.pdbx_seq_one_letter_code
_entity_poly.pdbx_strand_id
1 'polypeptide(L)'
;MIIKCYNEKHQYLLFIDLEFNNRDLVQFAGLLFTWVDDDTYQLMRSCNVYISQKVCYPFAEYTSITNNFLEENGVPLEDAKELIKEFLEGVDIDDMCVVGHGLKNDRLVLVENGLEFTHKTNGQPIDGYCTFNNAKRILNRQNHLTLADLAEECGYYLHHAHNAYN
;
A
#
# COMPACT_ATOMS: atom_id res chain seq x y z
N MET A 1 -3.07 3.68 -16.97
CA MET A 1 -1.75 3.07 -16.63
C MET A 1 -1.86 1.59 -16.93
N ILE A 2 -0.98 1.05 -17.77
CA ILE A 2 -0.96 -0.38 -18.14
C ILE A 2 0.09 -1.03 -17.28
N ILE A 3 -0.32 -1.98 -16.44
CA ILE A 3 0.59 -2.78 -15.63
C ILE A 3 0.63 -4.17 -16.24
N LYS A 4 1.78 -4.60 -16.73
CA LYS A 4 1.99 -5.97 -17.19
C LYS A 4 2.44 -6.81 -16.00
N CYS A 5 1.56 -7.67 -15.50
CA CYS A 5 1.94 -8.68 -14.53
C CYS A 5 2.54 -9.90 -15.23
N TYR A 6 3.79 -10.22 -14.88
CA TYR A 6 4.42 -11.45 -15.31
C TYR A 6 4.02 -12.59 -14.35
N ASN A 7 3.29 -13.55 -14.83
CA ASN A 7 3.08 -14.94 -14.42
C ASN A 7 1.80 -15.34 -13.69
N GLU A 8 1.13 -14.55 -12.90
CA GLU A 8 -0.18 -14.94 -12.34
C GLU A 8 -1.15 -13.78 -12.51
N LYS A 9 -2.25 -14.02 -13.21
CA LYS A 9 -3.27 -13.00 -13.42
C LYS A 9 -4.24 -13.07 -12.26
N HIS A 10 -4.23 -12.03 -11.44
CA HIS A 10 -5.25 -11.81 -10.43
C HIS A 10 -6.33 -10.89 -11.01
N GLN A 11 -7.58 -11.12 -10.63
CA GLN A 11 -8.69 -10.24 -11.00
C GLN A 11 -8.49 -8.84 -10.41
N TYR A 12 -7.85 -8.75 -9.22
CA TYR A 12 -7.65 -7.47 -8.53
C TYR A 12 -6.18 -7.25 -8.16
N LEU A 13 -5.72 -6.00 -8.32
CA LEU A 13 -4.45 -5.53 -7.77
C LEU A 13 -4.72 -4.42 -6.77
N LEU A 14 -4.29 -4.62 -5.54
CA LEU A 14 -4.34 -3.63 -4.48
C LEU A 14 -2.94 -3.06 -4.26
N PHE A 15 -2.68 -1.85 -4.75
CA PHE A 15 -1.46 -1.11 -4.42
C PHE A 15 -1.66 -0.46 -3.06
N ILE A 16 -0.72 -0.68 -2.16
CA ILE A 16 -0.71 -0.06 -0.84
C ILE A 16 0.59 0.67 -0.58
N ASP A 17 0.48 1.74 0.19
CA ASP A 17 1.59 2.40 0.86
C ASP A 17 1.10 2.85 2.24
N LEU A 18 1.93 2.65 3.27
CA LEU A 18 1.56 2.91 4.66
C LEU A 18 2.54 3.86 5.30
N GLU A 19 2.02 4.83 6.05
CA GLU A 19 2.84 5.56 7.02
C GLU A 19 2.57 5.04 8.43
N PHE A 20 3.62 4.78 9.20
CA PHE A 20 3.51 4.23 10.54
C PHE A 20 4.59 4.75 11.49
N ASN A 21 4.20 4.96 12.73
CA ASN A 21 5.07 5.42 13.81
C ASN A 21 5.27 4.26 14.81
N ASN A 22 6.48 3.69 14.88
CA ASN A 22 6.79 2.53 15.72
C ASN A 22 5.86 1.32 15.52
N ARG A 23 5.37 1.09 14.29
CA ARG A 23 4.39 0.07 13.87
C ARG A 23 2.93 0.40 14.13
N ASP A 24 2.62 1.49 14.81
CA ASP A 24 1.25 2.00 14.85
C ASP A 24 0.92 2.64 13.51
N LEU A 25 -0.13 2.17 12.87
CA LEU A 25 -0.57 2.68 11.56
C LEU A 25 -1.05 4.11 11.69
N VAL A 26 -0.48 5.02 10.89
CA VAL A 26 -0.83 6.45 10.86
C VAL A 26 -1.61 6.81 9.61
N GLN A 27 -1.23 6.25 8.47
CA GLN A 27 -1.92 6.45 7.20
C GLN A 27 -2.00 5.12 6.44
N PHE A 28 -3.17 4.84 5.89
CA PHE A 28 -3.37 3.80 4.89
C PHE A 28 -3.73 4.46 3.57
N ALA A 29 -2.91 4.26 2.53
CA ALA A 29 -3.23 4.63 1.17
C ALA A 29 -3.37 3.37 0.31
N GLY A 30 -4.46 3.27 -0.45
CA GLY A 30 -4.76 2.13 -1.31
C GLY A 30 -5.33 2.54 -2.66
N LEU A 31 -4.82 1.92 -3.72
CA LEU A 31 -5.39 2.00 -5.07
C LEU A 31 -5.79 0.60 -5.51
N LEU A 32 -7.08 0.39 -5.75
CA LEU A 32 -7.62 -0.88 -6.19
C LEU A 32 -7.87 -0.85 -7.70
N PHE A 33 -7.27 -1.80 -8.39
CA PHE A 33 -7.45 -2.00 -9.83
C PHE A 33 -8.15 -3.32 -10.09
N THR A 34 -8.94 -3.37 -11.16
CA THR A 34 -9.52 -4.61 -11.67
C THR A 34 -8.99 -4.92 -13.06
N TRP A 35 -8.81 -6.19 -13.34
CA TRP A 35 -8.46 -6.66 -14.68
C TRP A 35 -9.66 -6.49 -15.62
N VAL A 36 -9.38 -5.98 -16.83
CA VAL A 36 -10.42 -5.70 -17.83
C VAL A 36 -10.23 -6.60 -19.06
N ASP A 37 -9.05 -6.54 -19.69
CA ASP A 37 -8.67 -7.34 -20.85
C ASP A 37 -7.13 -7.32 -21.09
N ASP A 38 -6.63 -8.23 -21.93
CA ASP A 38 -5.28 -8.29 -22.52
C ASP A 38 -4.14 -7.64 -21.72
N ASP A 39 -4.01 -7.98 -20.43
CA ASP A 39 -3.03 -7.42 -19.48
C ASP A 39 -3.31 -5.97 -19.03
N THR A 40 -4.53 -5.48 -19.22
CA THR A 40 -4.97 -4.15 -18.81
C THR A 40 -5.71 -4.18 -17.49
N TYR A 41 -5.26 -3.36 -16.55
CA TYR A 41 -5.95 -3.09 -15.29
C TYR A 41 -6.48 -1.66 -15.28
N GLN A 42 -7.70 -1.51 -14.81
CA GLN A 42 -8.37 -0.22 -14.65
C GLN A 42 -8.54 0.12 -13.17
N LEU A 43 -8.26 1.36 -12.79
CA LEU A 43 -8.51 1.85 -11.43
C LEU A 43 -10.02 1.79 -11.14
N MET A 44 -10.39 1.06 -10.09
CA MET A 44 -11.75 0.98 -9.57
C MET A 44 -12.02 2.01 -8.49
N ARG A 45 -11.17 2.02 -7.46
CA ARG A 45 -11.35 2.80 -6.25
C ARG A 45 -10.01 3.27 -5.71
N SER A 46 -10.04 4.33 -4.93
CA SER A 46 -8.91 4.77 -4.11
C SER A 46 -9.37 4.96 -2.67
N CYS A 47 -8.46 4.72 -1.72
CA CYS A 47 -8.68 4.92 -0.31
C CYS A 47 -7.50 5.68 0.27
N ASN A 48 -7.76 6.67 1.10
CA ASN A 48 -6.74 7.37 1.88
C ASN A 48 -7.32 7.71 3.24
N VAL A 49 -6.84 7.02 4.27
CA VAL A 49 -7.35 7.15 5.63
C VAL A 49 -6.21 7.48 6.57
N TYR A 50 -6.38 8.53 7.37
CA TYR A 50 -5.49 8.89 8.45
C TYR A 50 -6.07 8.39 9.78
N ILE A 51 -5.19 7.86 10.64
CA ILE A 51 -5.57 7.32 11.94
C ILE A 51 -5.23 8.34 13.04
N SER A 52 -6.23 8.65 13.87
CA SER A 52 -6.09 9.58 14.97
C SER A 52 -5.23 8.98 16.08
N GLN A 53 -3.95 9.39 16.13
CA GLN A 53 -2.99 8.96 17.14
C GLN A 53 -1.89 10.00 17.31
N LYS A 54 -1.09 9.85 18.38
CA LYS A 54 0.07 10.72 18.60
C LYS A 54 1.30 10.20 17.87
N VAL A 55 1.94 11.09 17.12
CA VAL A 55 3.19 10.81 16.42
C VAL A 55 4.35 11.60 17.03
N CYS A 56 5.55 11.05 16.96
CA CYS A 56 6.76 11.73 17.42
C CYS A 56 7.24 12.79 16.42
N TYR A 57 8.03 13.75 16.90
CA TYR A 57 8.54 14.83 16.06
C TYR A 57 9.32 14.34 14.83
N PRO A 58 10.26 13.38 14.94
CA PRO A 58 10.98 12.88 13.76
C PRO A 58 10.05 12.32 12.68
N PHE A 59 8.97 11.63 13.06
CA PHE A 59 7.97 11.13 12.11
C PHE A 59 7.25 12.29 11.40
N ALA A 60 6.77 13.28 12.16
CA ALA A 60 6.07 14.43 11.61
C ALA A 60 6.96 15.28 10.68
N GLU A 61 8.25 15.41 11.00
CA GLU A 61 9.21 16.12 10.15
C GLU A 61 9.45 15.40 8.82
N TYR A 62 9.51 14.07 8.86
CA TYR A 62 9.78 13.23 7.70
C TYR A 62 8.57 13.07 6.77
N THR A 63 7.38 12.82 7.32
CA THR A 63 6.16 12.55 6.55
C THR A 63 5.30 13.79 6.29
N SER A 64 5.57 14.90 7.00
CA SER A 64 4.70 16.07 7.08
C SER A 64 3.33 15.83 7.75
N ILE A 65 3.11 14.64 8.33
CA ILE A 65 1.89 14.30 9.07
C ILE A 65 2.08 14.68 10.53
N THR A 66 1.47 15.79 10.95
CA THR A 66 1.60 16.35 12.30
C THR A 66 0.47 15.89 13.22
N ASN A 67 0.67 16.03 14.55
CA ASN A 67 -0.39 15.75 15.52
C ASN A 67 -1.64 16.61 15.29
N ASN A 68 -1.48 17.89 14.98
CA ASN A 68 -2.60 18.78 14.69
C ASN A 68 -3.37 18.31 13.43
N PHE A 69 -2.64 17.90 12.40
CA PHE A 69 -3.27 17.35 11.20
C PHE A 69 -4.09 16.08 11.52
N LEU A 70 -3.55 15.18 12.36
CA LEU A 70 -4.23 13.94 12.75
C LEU A 70 -5.42 14.17 13.70
N GLU A 71 -5.37 15.22 14.53
CA GLU A 71 -6.52 15.64 15.36
C GLU A 71 -7.69 16.14 14.50
N GLU A 72 -7.41 16.81 13.38
CA GLU A 72 -8.43 17.38 12.48
C GLU A 72 -8.93 16.38 11.43
N ASN A 73 -8.08 15.48 10.94
CA ASN A 73 -8.35 14.65 9.76
C ASN A 73 -8.30 13.14 10.04
N GLY A 74 -7.79 12.74 11.19
CA GLY A 74 -7.68 11.33 11.56
C GLY A 74 -8.97 10.77 12.14
N VAL A 75 -9.21 9.48 11.92
CA VAL A 75 -10.30 8.73 12.55
C VAL A 75 -9.73 7.68 13.52
N PRO A 76 -10.50 7.18 14.50
CA PRO A 76 -10.10 6.06 15.34
C PRO A 76 -9.71 4.83 14.48
N LEU A 77 -8.78 4.02 14.97
CA LEU A 77 -8.30 2.84 14.23
C LEU A 77 -9.45 1.89 13.83
N GLU A 78 -10.44 1.69 14.69
CA GLU A 78 -11.57 0.81 14.39
C GLU A 78 -12.45 1.38 13.25
N ASP A 79 -12.64 2.69 13.21
CA ASP A 79 -13.36 3.35 12.13
C ASP A 79 -12.55 3.28 10.82
N ALA A 80 -11.22 3.42 10.90
CA ALA A 80 -10.34 3.22 9.74
C ALA A 80 -10.45 1.80 9.18
N LYS A 81 -10.55 0.78 10.04
CA LYS A 81 -10.75 -0.62 9.61
C LYS A 81 -12.04 -0.80 8.84
N GLU A 82 -13.13 -0.20 9.30
CA GLU A 82 -14.42 -0.27 8.59
C GLU A 82 -14.34 0.46 7.24
N LEU A 83 -13.71 1.63 7.17
CA LEU A 83 -13.51 2.35 5.89
C LEU A 83 -12.67 1.53 4.89
N ILE A 84 -11.60 0.85 5.36
CA ILE A 84 -10.78 -0.03 4.51
C ILE A 84 -11.59 -1.25 4.06
N LYS A 85 -12.43 -1.80 4.91
CA LYS A 85 -13.32 -2.91 4.57
C LYS A 85 -14.39 -2.48 3.55
N GLU A 86 -15.01 -1.31 3.71
CA GLU A 86 -15.93 -0.74 2.73
C GLU A 86 -15.23 -0.47 1.39
N PHE A 87 -13.99 0.01 1.40
CA PHE A 87 -13.17 0.20 0.21
C PHE A 87 -12.99 -1.11 -0.57
N LEU A 88 -12.91 -2.26 0.12
CA LEU A 88 -12.77 -3.60 -0.48
C LEU A 88 -14.12 -4.33 -0.65
N GLU A 89 -15.25 -3.67 -0.40
CA GLU A 89 -16.56 -4.31 -0.54
C GLU A 89 -16.78 -4.84 -1.98
N GLY A 90 -17.24 -6.09 -2.09
CA GLY A 90 -17.48 -6.75 -3.37
C GLY A 90 -16.22 -7.27 -4.08
N VAL A 91 -15.03 -7.12 -3.47
CA VAL A 91 -13.79 -7.69 -4.01
C VAL A 91 -13.65 -9.15 -3.56
N ASP A 92 -13.31 -10.03 -4.49
CA ASP A 92 -12.88 -11.36 -4.13
C ASP A 92 -11.41 -11.34 -3.69
N ILE A 93 -11.23 -11.36 -2.37
CA ILE A 93 -9.89 -11.29 -1.75
C ILE A 93 -9.02 -12.50 -2.13
N ASP A 94 -9.62 -13.66 -2.41
CA ASP A 94 -8.89 -14.86 -2.84
C ASP A 94 -8.28 -14.70 -4.25
N ASP A 95 -8.79 -13.75 -5.04
CA ASP A 95 -8.27 -13.41 -6.38
C ASP A 95 -7.65 -12.00 -6.41
N MET A 96 -7.04 -11.60 -5.31
CA MET A 96 -6.38 -10.29 -5.16
C MET A 96 -4.89 -10.46 -4.85
N CYS A 97 -4.05 -9.62 -5.50
CA CYS A 97 -2.64 -9.49 -5.18
C CYS A 97 -2.36 -8.11 -4.58
N VAL A 98 -1.67 -8.08 -3.45
CA VAL A 98 -1.21 -6.82 -2.83
C VAL A 98 0.14 -6.42 -3.41
N VAL A 99 0.24 -5.18 -3.87
CA VAL A 99 1.45 -4.59 -4.47
C VAL A 99 1.96 -3.46 -3.57
N GLY A 100 3.25 -3.48 -3.26
CA GLY A 100 3.88 -2.41 -2.46
C GLY A 100 5.39 -2.34 -2.65
N HIS A 101 6.01 -1.27 -2.17
CA HIS A 101 7.47 -1.08 -2.21
C HIS A 101 8.07 -1.34 -0.82
N GLY A 102 8.75 -2.48 -0.65
CA GLY A 102 9.17 -2.94 0.69
C GLY A 102 8.04 -3.66 1.45
N LEU A 103 7.08 -4.22 0.76
CA LEU A 103 5.82 -4.80 1.22
C LEU A 103 5.89 -5.65 2.51
N LYS A 104 7.06 -6.17 2.86
CA LYS A 104 7.23 -6.93 4.10
C LYS A 104 6.95 -6.09 5.35
N ASN A 105 7.34 -4.83 5.35
CA ASN A 105 7.13 -3.93 6.48
C ASN A 105 5.64 -3.53 6.57
N ASP A 106 5.02 -3.22 5.44
CA ASP A 106 3.60 -2.88 5.37
C ASP A 106 2.73 -4.03 5.89
N ARG A 107 3.04 -5.26 5.47
CA ARG A 107 2.33 -6.45 5.98
C ARG A 107 2.46 -6.63 7.48
N LEU A 108 3.64 -6.40 8.05
CA LEU A 108 3.83 -6.44 9.50
C LEU A 108 2.95 -5.41 10.21
N VAL A 109 2.92 -4.19 9.71
CA VAL A 109 2.09 -3.11 10.27
C VAL A 109 0.61 -3.47 10.16
N LEU A 110 0.16 -3.98 9.01
CA LEU A 110 -1.23 -4.43 8.85
C LEU A 110 -1.62 -5.52 9.86
N VAL A 111 -0.77 -6.55 10.04
CA VAL A 111 -1.01 -7.62 11.03
C VAL A 111 -1.11 -7.06 12.44
N GLU A 112 -0.17 -6.24 12.86
CA GLU A 112 -0.12 -5.66 14.21
C GLU A 112 -1.30 -4.73 14.50
N ASN A 113 -1.89 -4.12 13.47
CA ASN A 113 -3.07 -3.26 13.57
C ASN A 113 -4.39 -4.02 13.26
N GLY A 114 -4.35 -5.35 13.05
CA GLY A 114 -5.55 -6.17 12.82
C GLY A 114 -6.22 -5.92 11.47
N LEU A 115 -5.42 -5.61 10.43
CA LEU A 115 -5.85 -5.31 9.05
C LEU A 115 -5.28 -6.32 8.04
N GLU A 116 -4.81 -7.48 8.47
CA GLU A 116 -4.22 -8.46 7.58
C GLU A 116 -5.21 -8.95 6.52
N PHE A 117 -4.77 -8.96 5.26
CA PHE A 117 -5.52 -9.55 4.15
C PHE A 117 -5.15 -11.02 4.01
N THR A 118 -6.12 -11.90 4.28
CA THR A 118 -5.92 -13.36 4.26
C THR A 118 -6.93 -14.04 3.36
N HIS A 119 -6.52 -15.18 2.78
CA HIS A 119 -7.42 -16.04 2.04
C HIS A 119 -8.55 -16.57 2.93
N LYS A 120 -9.78 -16.50 2.44
CA LYS A 120 -10.98 -16.99 3.13
C LYS A 120 -10.93 -18.49 3.40
N THR A 121 -10.25 -19.24 2.54
CA THR A 121 -10.23 -20.70 2.56
C THR A 121 -9.26 -21.28 3.58
N ASN A 122 -8.13 -20.65 3.84
CA ASN A 122 -7.05 -21.21 4.66
C ASN A 122 -6.45 -20.24 5.67
N GLY A 123 -6.88 -18.97 5.68
CA GLY A 123 -6.37 -17.94 6.57
C GLY A 123 -4.89 -17.54 6.33
N GLN A 124 -4.29 -18.00 5.23
CA GLN A 124 -2.94 -17.59 4.87
C GLN A 124 -2.94 -16.20 4.27
N PRO A 125 -1.86 -15.41 4.41
CA PRO A 125 -1.74 -14.13 3.74
C PRO A 125 -1.95 -14.29 2.22
N ILE A 126 -2.72 -13.38 1.64
CA ILE A 126 -2.92 -13.36 0.18
C ILE A 126 -1.62 -13.07 -0.56
N ASP A 127 -1.59 -13.32 -1.86
CA ASP A 127 -0.44 -13.09 -2.70
C ASP A 127 0.05 -11.65 -2.64
N GLY A 128 1.35 -11.45 -2.81
CA GLY A 128 1.95 -10.13 -2.74
C GLY A 128 3.11 -9.94 -3.69
N TYR A 129 3.13 -8.79 -4.34
CA TYR A 129 4.19 -8.38 -5.25
C TYR A 129 4.97 -7.20 -4.66
N CYS A 130 6.22 -7.45 -4.27
CA CYS A 130 7.10 -6.41 -3.75
C CYS A 130 7.92 -5.81 -4.89
N THR A 131 7.66 -4.55 -5.25
CA THR A 131 8.36 -3.85 -6.33
C THR A 131 9.85 -3.71 -6.03
N PHE A 132 10.25 -3.47 -4.77
CA PHE A 132 11.65 -3.43 -4.35
C PHE A 132 12.42 -4.71 -4.67
N ASN A 133 11.88 -5.87 -4.27
CA ASN A 133 12.54 -7.15 -4.49
C ASN A 133 12.57 -7.53 -5.96
N ASN A 134 11.50 -7.27 -6.69
CA ASN A 134 11.41 -7.59 -8.11
C ASN A 134 12.26 -6.65 -8.97
N ALA A 135 12.31 -5.35 -8.65
CA ALA A 135 13.20 -4.42 -9.33
C ALA A 135 14.67 -4.83 -9.20
N LYS A 136 15.12 -5.20 -8.00
CA LYS A 136 16.49 -5.72 -7.81
C LYS A 136 16.79 -6.91 -8.72
N ARG A 137 15.85 -7.84 -8.83
CA ARG A 137 16.01 -9.03 -9.69
C ARG A 137 16.02 -8.68 -11.18
N ILE A 138 15.08 -7.83 -11.62
CA ILE A 138 14.91 -7.47 -13.04
C ILE A 138 16.06 -6.58 -13.52
N LEU A 139 16.47 -5.60 -12.70
CA LEU A 139 17.54 -4.66 -13.04
C LEU A 139 18.93 -5.20 -12.72
N ASN A 140 19.01 -6.41 -12.15
CA ASN A 140 20.28 -7.05 -11.71
C ASN A 140 21.14 -6.12 -10.83
N ARG A 141 20.51 -5.37 -9.92
CA ARG A 141 21.18 -4.44 -9.01
C ARG A 141 21.23 -4.99 -7.60
N GLN A 142 22.38 -4.88 -6.94
CA GLN A 142 22.56 -5.29 -5.55
C GLN A 142 22.32 -4.13 -4.57
N ASN A 143 22.39 -2.89 -5.03
CA ASN A 143 22.24 -1.70 -4.19
C ASN A 143 20.79 -1.49 -3.77
N HIS A 144 20.62 -0.71 -2.70
CA HIS A 144 19.31 -0.27 -2.27
C HIS A 144 18.68 0.62 -3.37
N LEU A 145 17.46 0.31 -3.78
CA LEU A 145 16.66 1.10 -4.71
C LEU A 145 15.47 1.67 -3.93
N THR A 146 15.42 2.98 -3.79
CA THR A 146 14.22 3.63 -3.27
C THR A 146 13.11 3.61 -4.32
N LEU A 147 11.87 3.87 -3.91
CA LEU A 147 10.77 4.01 -4.87
C LEU A 147 11.02 5.17 -5.84
N ALA A 148 11.65 6.25 -5.36
CA ALA A 148 12.04 7.40 -6.20
C ALA A 148 13.07 7.01 -7.26
N ASP A 149 14.12 6.26 -6.89
CA ASP A 149 15.12 5.76 -7.84
C ASP A 149 14.48 4.87 -8.91
N LEU A 150 13.56 3.99 -8.50
CA LEU A 150 12.85 3.11 -9.41
C LEU A 150 11.92 3.87 -10.34
N ALA A 151 11.21 4.87 -9.84
CA ALA A 151 10.35 5.73 -10.64
C ALA A 151 11.16 6.51 -11.68
N GLU A 152 12.31 7.09 -11.28
CA GLU A 152 13.19 7.83 -12.18
C GLU A 152 13.74 6.91 -13.30
N GLU A 153 14.14 5.69 -12.99
CA GLU A 153 14.56 4.71 -14.01
C GLU A 153 13.43 4.34 -14.99
N CYS A 154 12.17 4.42 -14.53
CA CYS A 154 11.00 4.24 -15.39
C CYS A 154 10.54 5.53 -16.11
N GLY A 155 11.26 6.64 -15.94
CA GLY A 155 10.94 7.93 -16.54
C GLY A 155 9.88 8.74 -15.80
N TYR A 156 9.63 8.43 -14.53
CA TYR A 156 8.70 9.16 -13.67
C TYR A 156 9.45 9.89 -12.56
N TYR A 157 8.96 11.08 -12.19
CA TYR A 157 9.46 11.82 -11.03
C TYR A 157 8.42 11.83 -9.93
N LEU A 158 8.81 11.35 -8.74
CA LEU A 158 7.96 11.40 -7.55
C LEU A 158 8.17 12.72 -6.81
N HIS A 159 7.09 13.46 -6.62
CA HIS A 159 7.05 14.62 -5.74
C HIS A 159 6.49 14.16 -4.37
N HIS A 160 7.13 14.61 -3.29
CA HIS A 160 6.68 14.26 -1.92
C HIS A 160 6.62 12.75 -1.63
N ALA A 161 7.72 12.04 -1.87
CA ALA A 161 7.83 10.57 -1.76
C ALA A 161 7.56 9.98 -0.36
N HIS A 162 7.32 10.80 0.66
CA HIS A 162 7.05 10.39 2.04
C HIS A 162 5.63 10.75 2.50
N ASN A 163 4.68 10.75 1.59
CA ASN A 163 3.26 10.74 1.89
C ASN A 163 2.65 9.62 1.06
N ALA A 164 2.06 8.65 1.72
CA ALA A 164 1.58 7.42 1.11
C ALA A 164 0.57 7.61 -0.03
N TYR A 165 -0.03 8.79 -0.15
CA TYR A 165 -1.02 9.09 -1.20
C TYR A 165 -0.43 9.80 -2.44
N ASN A 166 0.82 10.26 -2.41
CA ASN A 166 1.48 10.90 -3.56
C ASN A 166 2.31 9.90 -4.41
#